data_6b28c6018c3964ef5a514e15a1efb1c5
#
_entry.id   6b28c6018c3964ef5a514e15a1efb1c5
#
_cell.length_a   1.000
_cell.length_b   1.000
_cell.length_c   1.000
_cell.angle_alpha   90.00
_cell.angle_beta   90.00
_cell.angle_gamma   90.00
#
_symmetry.space_group_name_H-M   'P 1'
#
loop_
_entity.id
_entity.type
_entity.pdbx_description
1 polymer ?
#
loop_
_entity_poly.entity_id
_entity_poly.type
_entity_poly.pdbx_seq_one_letter_code
_entity_poly.pdbx_strand_id
1 'polypeptide(L)'
;MSITSFLNDRGIYDMEGHSQQVPGQVHDLIQLTNKPNISVMEIGFNAGHSAEVFLQNNKELTLVSFDLGEHNYVISAKEYIDCTYPNRHRLIFGDSRKTIPIYLENNKNTKFDIIFIDGGHQYEIAKTDIDNCFKLAHKDTIVILDDTIFTAGWEQEYTLGPTKIWKEYVDQNKIVEINKKDYWNGRGMSWGKYNL
;
A
#
# COMPACT_ATOMS: atom_id res chain seq x y z
N MET A 1 -17.15 -9.70 11.65
CA MET A 1 -16.57 -10.69 10.70
C MET A 1 -15.34 -10.04 10.12
N SER A 2 -14.20 -10.71 10.02
CA SER A 2 -13.01 -10.20 9.32
C SER A 2 -13.07 -10.53 7.83
N ILE A 3 -12.26 -9.82 7.01
CA ILE A 3 -12.17 -10.12 5.59
C ILE A 3 -11.72 -11.57 5.32
N THR A 4 -10.77 -12.08 6.10
CA THR A 4 -10.33 -13.49 6.02
C THR A 4 -11.48 -14.46 6.26
N SER A 5 -12.31 -14.22 7.30
CA SER A 5 -13.48 -15.08 7.57
C SER A 5 -14.48 -15.03 6.43
N PHE A 6 -14.75 -13.84 5.90
CA PHE A 6 -15.67 -13.64 4.77
C PHE A 6 -15.20 -14.37 3.50
N LEU A 7 -13.91 -14.32 3.20
CA LEU A 7 -13.33 -15.01 2.04
C LEU A 7 -13.33 -16.53 2.25
N ASN A 8 -13.00 -17.01 3.45
CA ASN A 8 -13.07 -18.43 3.79
C ASN A 8 -14.48 -19.01 3.66
N ASP A 9 -15.51 -18.26 4.08
CA ASP A 9 -16.92 -18.66 3.93
C ASP A 9 -17.34 -18.80 2.46
N ARG A 10 -16.58 -18.23 1.53
CA ARG A 10 -16.74 -18.37 0.08
C ARG A 10 -15.82 -19.43 -0.56
N GLY A 11 -15.11 -20.20 0.27
CA GLY A 11 -14.18 -21.23 -0.19
C GLY A 11 -12.86 -20.69 -0.73
N ILE A 12 -12.50 -19.45 -0.39
CA ILE A 12 -11.23 -18.81 -0.75
C ILE A 12 -10.28 -18.91 0.44
N TYR A 13 -9.35 -19.83 0.38
CA TYR A 13 -8.41 -20.13 1.47
C TYR A 13 -6.96 -19.82 1.09
N ASP A 14 -6.66 -19.80 -0.21
CA ASP A 14 -5.32 -19.63 -0.75
C ASP A 14 -5.18 -18.20 -1.27
N MET A 15 -4.63 -17.34 -0.44
CA MET A 15 -4.38 -15.92 -0.73
C MET A 15 -2.89 -15.65 -0.54
N GLU A 16 -2.35 -14.71 -1.27
CA GLU A 16 -0.98 -14.23 -1.06
C GLU A 16 -0.77 -13.72 0.38
N GLY A 17 0.50 -13.67 0.81
CA GLY A 17 0.88 -13.10 2.09
C GLY A 17 0.40 -11.65 2.23
N HIS A 18 -0.02 -11.27 3.43
CA HIS A 18 -0.62 -9.95 3.67
C HIS A 18 -0.18 -9.35 5.01
N SER A 19 -0.31 -8.03 5.13
CA SER A 19 0.13 -7.24 6.30
C SER A 19 -0.47 -7.73 7.63
N GLN A 20 -1.70 -8.25 7.67
CA GLN A 20 -2.32 -8.75 8.91
C GLN A 20 -1.62 -9.98 9.50
N GLN A 21 -0.76 -10.68 8.73
CA GLN A 21 0.11 -11.74 9.25
C GLN A 21 1.29 -11.19 10.06
N VAL A 22 1.52 -9.88 10.02
CA VAL A 22 2.68 -9.19 10.59
C VAL A 22 2.20 -8.17 11.64
N PRO A 23 1.98 -8.54 12.90
CA PRO A 23 1.41 -7.66 13.92
C PRO A 23 2.17 -6.33 14.09
N GLY A 24 3.49 -6.35 13.96
CA GLY A 24 4.32 -5.14 14.02
C GLY A 24 4.05 -4.18 12.87
N GLN A 25 3.87 -4.69 11.65
CA GLN A 25 3.49 -3.92 10.46
C GLN A 25 2.10 -3.31 10.62
N VAL A 26 1.13 -4.11 11.06
CA VAL A 26 -0.23 -3.62 11.36
C VAL A 26 -0.19 -2.48 12.36
N HIS A 27 0.57 -2.64 13.46
CA HIS A 27 0.71 -1.59 14.46
C HIS A 27 1.23 -0.28 13.85
N ASP A 28 2.30 -0.35 13.05
CA ASP A 28 2.89 0.83 12.43
C ASP A 28 1.97 1.47 11.39
N LEU A 29 1.26 0.69 10.57
CA LEU A 29 0.26 1.20 9.62
C LEU A 29 -0.89 1.93 10.35
N ILE A 30 -1.37 1.39 11.47
CA ILE A 30 -2.38 2.05 12.32
C ILE A 30 -1.85 3.38 12.85
N GLN A 31 -0.62 3.42 13.37
CA GLN A 31 -0.03 4.65 13.90
C GLN A 31 0.14 5.73 12.82
N LEU A 32 0.61 5.35 11.63
CA LEU A 32 0.80 6.26 10.50
C LEU A 32 -0.52 6.84 9.99
N THR A 33 -1.62 6.09 10.08
CA THR A 33 -2.95 6.49 9.61
C THR A 33 -3.88 7.03 10.71
N ASN A 34 -3.40 7.17 11.95
CA ASN A 34 -4.20 7.67 13.08
C ASN A 34 -4.26 9.20 13.11
N LYS A 35 -4.86 9.79 12.09
CA LYS A 35 -5.12 11.24 11.98
C LYS A 35 -6.54 11.46 11.48
N PRO A 36 -7.23 12.54 11.90
CA PRO A 36 -8.59 12.81 11.41
C PRO A 36 -8.60 13.18 9.92
N ASN A 37 -9.68 12.80 9.23
CA ASN A 37 -10.00 13.21 7.86
C ASN A 37 -8.88 12.96 6.83
N ILE A 38 -8.10 11.89 6.97
CA ILE A 38 -7.02 11.59 6.03
C ILE A 38 -7.50 10.84 4.79
N SER A 39 -6.83 11.09 3.70
CA SER A 39 -6.94 10.37 2.43
C SER A 39 -5.75 9.44 2.24
N VAL A 40 -6.02 8.18 1.98
CA VAL A 40 -5.01 7.15 1.73
C VAL A 40 -5.10 6.67 0.28
N MET A 41 -3.96 6.53 -0.36
CA MET A 41 -3.79 5.82 -1.61
C MET A 41 -3.03 4.52 -1.36
N GLU A 42 -3.46 3.44 -2.00
CA GLU A 42 -2.84 2.13 -1.92
C GLU A 42 -2.57 1.59 -3.32
N ILE A 43 -1.41 0.99 -3.55
CA ILE A 43 -1.12 0.15 -4.70
C ILE A 43 -0.96 -1.27 -4.19
N GLY A 44 -1.74 -2.22 -4.75
CA GLY A 44 -1.81 -3.59 -4.27
C GLY A 44 -2.93 -3.80 -3.25
N PHE A 45 -4.18 -3.83 -3.73
CA PHE A 45 -5.34 -4.15 -2.89
C PHE A 45 -5.39 -5.63 -2.51
N ASN A 46 -5.04 -6.51 -3.47
CA ASN A 46 -4.98 -7.96 -3.30
C ASN A 46 -6.26 -8.52 -2.65
N ALA A 47 -6.18 -9.17 -1.50
CA ALA A 47 -7.32 -9.67 -0.74
C ALA A 47 -7.90 -8.65 0.26
N GLY A 48 -7.49 -7.37 0.18
CA GLY A 48 -8.06 -6.25 0.94
C GLY A 48 -7.68 -6.17 2.42
N HIS A 49 -6.64 -6.89 2.86
CA HIS A 49 -6.26 -6.94 4.26
C HIS A 49 -5.69 -5.60 4.78
N SER A 50 -4.83 -4.93 4.01
CA SER A 50 -4.33 -3.58 4.32
C SER A 50 -5.47 -2.55 4.29
N ALA A 51 -6.35 -2.63 3.29
CA ALA A 51 -7.54 -1.80 3.22
C ALA A 51 -8.45 -1.96 4.44
N GLU A 52 -8.67 -3.21 4.92
CA GLU A 52 -9.41 -3.46 6.17
C GLU A 52 -8.70 -2.80 7.36
N VAL A 53 -7.37 -2.95 7.49
CA VAL A 53 -6.59 -2.30 8.56
C VAL A 53 -6.81 -0.80 8.59
N PHE A 54 -6.70 -0.12 7.44
CA PHE A 54 -6.88 1.33 7.35
C PHE A 54 -8.31 1.74 7.73
N LEU A 55 -9.31 1.14 7.10
CA LEU A 55 -10.71 1.53 7.22
C LEU A 55 -11.33 1.17 8.57
N GLN A 56 -10.88 0.07 9.19
CA GLN A 56 -11.37 -0.36 10.50
C GLN A 56 -10.85 0.54 11.62
N ASN A 57 -9.58 0.94 11.54
CA ASN A 57 -8.92 1.66 12.62
C ASN A 57 -9.12 3.18 12.56
N ASN A 58 -9.50 3.73 11.41
CA ASN A 58 -9.82 5.15 11.27
C ASN A 58 -11.15 5.35 10.54
N LYS A 59 -12.18 5.79 11.26
CA LYS A 59 -13.55 5.97 10.71
C LYS A 59 -13.68 7.15 9.75
N GLU A 60 -12.77 8.10 9.81
CA GLU A 60 -12.75 9.32 8.97
C GLU A 60 -11.83 9.18 7.76
N LEU A 61 -11.16 8.04 7.61
CA LEU A 61 -10.26 7.76 6.50
C LEU A 61 -11.04 7.39 5.24
N THR A 62 -10.60 7.93 4.10
CA THR A 62 -11.01 7.50 2.77
C THR A 62 -9.84 6.84 2.05
N LEU A 63 -10.11 5.79 1.29
CA LEU A 63 -9.11 4.97 0.62
C LEU A 63 -9.37 4.85 -0.88
N VAL A 64 -8.33 5.07 -1.68
CA VAL A 64 -8.32 4.73 -3.11
C VAL A 64 -7.23 3.69 -3.34
N SER A 65 -7.64 2.49 -3.75
CA SER A 65 -6.72 1.38 -4.04
C SER A 65 -6.60 1.15 -5.55
N PHE A 66 -5.42 0.73 -5.98
CA PHE A 66 -5.10 0.30 -7.34
C PHE A 66 -4.66 -1.15 -7.31
N ASP A 67 -5.19 -1.98 -8.21
CA ASP A 67 -4.86 -3.41 -8.28
C ASP A 67 -5.00 -3.93 -9.71
N LEU A 68 -4.14 -4.87 -10.10
CA LEU A 68 -4.24 -5.54 -11.41
C LEU A 68 -5.57 -6.28 -11.58
N GLY A 69 -6.10 -6.83 -10.50
CA GLY A 69 -7.34 -7.61 -10.50
C GLY A 69 -7.16 -9.02 -11.07
N GLU A 70 -5.95 -9.55 -11.07
CA GLU A 70 -5.63 -10.87 -11.66
C GLU A 70 -6.08 -12.04 -10.77
N HIS A 71 -6.11 -11.83 -9.45
CA HIS A 71 -6.56 -12.86 -8.52
C HIS A 71 -8.08 -12.95 -8.45
N ASN A 72 -8.61 -14.16 -8.44
CA ASN A 72 -10.04 -14.43 -8.43
C ASN A 72 -10.76 -13.94 -7.15
N TYR A 73 -10.02 -13.72 -6.07
CA TYR A 73 -10.56 -13.27 -4.79
C TYR A 73 -10.70 -11.73 -4.68
N VAL A 74 -10.08 -10.94 -5.55
CA VAL A 74 -10.08 -9.47 -5.48
C VAL A 74 -11.50 -8.90 -5.49
N ILE A 75 -12.38 -9.44 -6.36
CA ILE A 75 -13.78 -9.00 -6.45
C ILE A 75 -14.54 -9.28 -5.14
N SER A 76 -14.35 -10.49 -4.55
CA SER A 76 -15.00 -10.84 -3.29
C SER A 76 -14.48 -9.99 -2.13
N ALA A 77 -13.16 -9.70 -2.12
CA ALA A 77 -12.56 -8.80 -1.14
C ALA A 77 -13.12 -7.38 -1.24
N LYS A 78 -13.26 -6.87 -2.48
CA LYS A 78 -13.88 -5.57 -2.73
C LYS A 78 -15.32 -5.51 -2.24
N GLU A 79 -16.12 -6.54 -2.52
CA GLU A 79 -17.50 -6.64 -2.04
C GLU A 79 -17.57 -6.52 -0.51
N TYR A 80 -16.70 -7.25 0.21
CA TYR A 80 -16.61 -7.16 1.66
C TYR A 80 -16.28 -5.74 2.14
N ILE A 81 -15.27 -5.12 1.56
CA ILE A 81 -14.82 -3.78 1.94
C ILE A 81 -15.93 -2.75 1.68
N ASP A 82 -16.58 -2.77 0.51
CA ASP A 82 -17.64 -1.84 0.17
C ASP A 82 -18.88 -1.99 1.07
N CYS A 83 -19.25 -3.24 1.42
CA CYS A 83 -20.36 -3.51 2.33
C CYS A 83 -20.05 -3.13 3.78
N THR A 84 -18.81 -3.35 4.22
CA THR A 84 -18.41 -3.10 5.62
C THR A 84 -18.10 -1.63 5.88
N TYR A 85 -17.55 -0.94 4.87
CA TYR A 85 -17.07 0.45 4.96
C TYR A 85 -17.69 1.33 3.85
N PRO A 86 -19.02 1.49 3.81
CA PRO A 86 -19.72 2.13 2.70
C PRO A 86 -19.23 3.56 2.44
N ASN A 87 -19.06 3.89 1.15
CA ASN A 87 -18.62 5.20 0.66
C ASN A 87 -17.21 5.66 1.09
N ARG A 88 -16.40 4.76 1.65
CA ARG A 88 -15.04 5.10 2.09
C ARG A 88 -13.93 4.47 1.26
N HIS A 89 -14.26 3.58 0.34
CA HIS A 89 -13.29 2.87 -0.51
C HIS A 89 -13.64 2.97 -1.99
N ARG A 90 -12.60 3.12 -2.80
CA ARG A 90 -12.68 3.04 -4.26
C ARG A 90 -11.53 2.17 -4.77
N LEU A 91 -11.84 1.11 -5.52
CA LEU A 91 -10.86 0.27 -6.19
C LEU A 91 -10.81 0.59 -7.68
N ILE A 92 -9.59 0.76 -8.22
CA ILE A 92 -9.31 1.02 -9.63
C ILE A 92 -8.52 -0.17 -10.17
N PHE A 93 -9.11 -0.88 -11.13
CA PHE A 93 -8.49 -2.06 -11.74
C PHE A 93 -7.55 -1.70 -12.87
N GLY A 94 -6.43 -2.41 -12.94
CA GLY A 94 -5.46 -2.38 -14.01
C GLY A 94 -4.04 -2.06 -13.53
N ASP A 95 -3.11 -2.11 -14.47
CA ASP A 95 -1.69 -1.84 -14.24
C ASP A 95 -1.48 -0.41 -13.69
N SER A 96 -0.93 -0.29 -12.48
CA SER A 96 -0.64 0.98 -11.78
C SER A 96 0.15 1.97 -12.64
N ARG A 97 1.08 1.46 -13.45
CA ARG A 97 1.89 2.25 -14.39
C ARG A 97 1.05 3.01 -15.43
N LYS A 98 -0.18 2.55 -15.69
CA LYS A 98 -1.15 3.14 -16.62
C LYS A 98 -2.30 3.83 -15.91
N THR A 99 -2.84 3.18 -14.89
CA THR A 99 -4.04 3.66 -14.20
C THR A 99 -3.78 4.88 -13.32
N ILE A 100 -2.60 4.99 -12.68
CA ILE A 100 -2.24 6.17 -11.89
C ILE A 100 -2.08 7.42 -12.76
N PRO A 101 -1.36 7.42 -13.90
CA PRO A 101 -1.35 8.56 -14.83
C PRO A 101 -2.75 8.98 -15.30
N ILE A 102 -3.62 8.02 -15.66
CA ILE A 102 -5.01 8.31 -16.06
C ILE A 102 -5.80 8.91 -14.89
N TYR A 103 -5.60 8.37 -13.68
CA TYR A 103 -6.23 8.92 -12.48
C TYR A 103 -5.83 10.38 -12.23
N LEU A 104 -4.54 10.70 -12.38
CA LEU A 104 -4.00 12.07 -12.29
C LEU A 104 -4.65 13.02 -13.29
N GLU A 105 -4.80 12.60 -14.55
CA GLU A 105 -5.42 13.42 -15.59
C GLU A 105 -6.87 13.79 -15.25
N ASN A 106 -7.61 12.83 -14.68
CA ASN A 106 -9.01 13.00 -14.31
C ASN A 106 -9.21 13.67 -12.93
N ASN A 107 -8.17 13.71 -12.09
CA ASN A 107 -8.22 14.20 -10.70
C ASN A 107 -7.05 15.16 -10.39
N LYS A 108 -6.88 16.19 -11.20
CA LYS A 108 -5.68 17.07 -11.23
C LYS A 108 -5.28 17.70 -9.89
N ASN A 109 -6.24 17.91 -8.99
CA ASN A 109 -6.01 18.56 -7.69
C ASN A 109 -5.99 17.57 -6.53
N THR A 110 -6.15 16.27 -6.80
CA THR A 110 -6.17 15.27 -5.74
C THR A 110 -4.76 15.02 -5.23
N LYS A 111 -4.62 15.06 -3.91
CA LYS A 111 -3.41 14.71 -3.17
C LYS A 111 -3.81 13.77 -2.03
N PHE A 112 -2.88 12.94 -1.60
CA PHE A 112 -3.09 11.99 -0.51
C PHE A 112 -2.19 12.30 0.67
N ASP A 113 -2.70 12.06 1.88
CA ASP A 113 -1.93 12.22 3.12
C ASP A 113 -0.98 11.04 3.35
N ILE A 114 -1.42 9.85 2.97
CA ILE A 114 -0.64 8.61 3.03
C ILE A 114 -0.68 7.94 1.66
N ILE A 115 0.46 7.47 1.20
CA ILE A 115 0.59 6.64 0.00
C ILE A 115 1.29 5.34 0.41
N PHE A 116 0.58 4.23 0.34
CA PHE A 116 1.08 2.89 0.63
C PHE A 116 1.31 2.13 -0.69
N ILE A 117 2.56 1.75 -0.93
CA ILE A 117 3.00 1.07 -2.15
C ILE A 117 3.37 -0.37 -1.78
N ASP A 118 2.50 -1.30 -2.14
CA ASP A 118 2.61 -2.75 -1.95
C ASP A 118 2.20 -3.46 -3.25
N GLY A 119 2.80 -3.03 -4.35
CA GLY A 119 2.50 -3.50 -5.71
C GLY A 119 3.53 -4.49 -6.24
N GLY A 120 3.87 -4.38 -7.53
CA GLY A 120 4.85 -5.27 -8.15
C GLY A 120 6.27 -5.10 -7.60
N HIS A 121 6.91 -6.22 -7.26
CA HIS A 121 8.21 -6.25 -6.58
C HIS A 121 9.43 -6.07 -7.50
N GLN A 122 9.22 -6.10 -8.83
CA GLN A 122 10.30 -5.83 -9.78
C GLN A 122 10.75 -4.37 -9.66
N TYR A 123 12.07 -4.15 -9.68
CA TYR A 123 12.66 -2.83 -9.55
C TYR A 123 12.01 -1.76 -10.43
N GLU A 124 11.79 -2.04 -11.73
CA GLU A 124 11.19 -1.08 -12.66
C GLU A 124 9.71 -0.78 -12.37
N ILE A 125 8.98 -1.74 -11.79
CA ILE A 125 7.59 -1.53 -11.38
C ILE A 125 7.56 -0.67 -10.12
N ALA A 126 8.26 -1.07 -9.06
CA ALA A 126 8.34 -0.31 -7.81
C ALA A 126 8.85 1.12 -8.04
N LYS A 127 9.83 1.29 -8.95
CA LYS A 127 10.33 2.61 -9.35
C LYS A 127 9.24 3.45 -10.01
N THR A 128 8.50 2.88 -10.95
CA THR A 128 7.44 3.61 -11.67
C THR A 128 6.30 3.99 -10.72
N ASP A 129 5.96 3.11 -9.78
CA ASP A 129 4.92 3.37 -8.77
C ASP A 129 5.32 4.54 -7.85
N ILE A 130 6.55 4.56 -7.34
CA ILE A 130 7.07 5.68 -6.54
C ILE A 130 7.06 6.99 -7.35
N ASP A 131 7.52 6.97 -8.62
CA ASP A 131 7.58 8.15 -9.49
C ASP A 131 6.17 8.70 -9.80
N ASN A 132 5.21 7.83 -10.05
CA ASN A 132 3.82 8.25 -10.29
C ASN A 132 3.16 8.80 -9.02
N CYS A 133 3.41 8.16 -7.88
CA CYS A 133 2.88 8.58 -6.58
C CYS A 133 3.41 9.94 -6.14
N PHE A 134 4.64 10.30 -6.51
CA PHE A 134 5.20 11.63 -6.26
C PHE A 134 4.27 12.76 -6.72
N LYS A 135 3.60 12.60 -7.87
CA LYS A 135 2.67 13.58 -8.41
C LYS A 135 1.36 13.69 -7.63
N LEU A 136 1.05 12.70 -6.80
CA LEU A 136 -0.15 12.64 -5.94
C LEU A 136 0.17 13.03 -4.48
N ALA A 137 1.41 13.40 -4.19
CA ALA A 137 1.86 13.81 -2.87
C ALA A 137 1.76 15.33 -2.67
N HIS A 138 1.58 15.76 -1.44
CA HIS A 138 1.81 17.11 -0.96
C HIS A 138 2.96 17.10 0.08
N LYS A 139 3.40 18.27 0.55
CA LYS A 139 4.58 18.43 1.45
C LYS A 139 4.53 17.59 2.74
N ASP A 140 3.33 17.22 3.20
CA ASP A 140 3.14 16.47 4.44
C ASP A 140 2.78 15.00 4.19
N THR A 141 2.69 14.57 2.93
CA THR A 141 2.41 13.18 2.56
C THR A 141 3.49 12.24 3.08
N ILE A 142 3.07 11.18 3.74
CA ILE A 142 3.93 10.04 4.07
C ILE A 142 3.81 9.01 2.95
N VAL A 143 4.93 8.69 2.32
CA VAL A 143 5.05 7.55 1.41
C VAL A 143 5.59 6.36 2.18
N ILE A 144 4.95 5.22 2.00
CA ILE A 144 5.31 3.94 2.62
C ILE A 144 5.57 2.95 1.49
N LEU A 145 6.71 2.28 1.50
CA LEU A 145 7.04 1.20 0.59
C LEU A 145 7.15 -0.10 1.36
N ASP A 146 6.30 -1.06 1.01
CA ASP A 146 6.34 -2.41 1.60
C ASP A 146 7.48 -3.26 1.03
N ASP A 147 7.72 -4.40 1.63
CA ASP A 147 8.72 -5.39 1.24
C ASP A 147 10.17 -4.84 1.14
N THR A 148 10.50 -3.85 1.96
CA THR A 148 11.88 -3.38 2.08
C THR A 148 12.59 -4.07 3.23
N ILE A 149 13.78 -4.67 2.97
CA ILE A 149 14.58 -5.40 3.97
C ILE A 149 16.01 -4.84 4.03
N PHE A 150 16.48 -4.59 5.26
CA PHE A 150 17.82 -4.06 5.53
C PHE A 150 18.67 -4.96 6.44
N THR A 151 18.05 -5.93 7.10
CA THR A 151 18.72 -6.95 7.92
C THR A 151 19.35 -7.99 7.01
N ALA A 152 20.68 -8.10 7.05
CA ALA A 152 21.43 -9.05 6.23
C ALA A 152 20.95 -10.50 6.48
N GLY A 153 20.70 -11.24 5.40
CA GLY A 153 20.22 -12.62 5.43
C GLY A 153 18.69 -12.77 5.60
N TRP A 154 17.97 -11.65 5.65
CA TRP A 154 16.49 -11.64 5.67
C TRP A 154 15.88 -11.32 4.31
N GLU A 155 16.72 -11.03 3.31
CA GLU A 155 16.29 -10.72 1.96
C GLU A 155 15.61 -11.93 1.30
N GLN A 156 14.55 -11.65 0.58
CA GLN A 156 13.89 -12.58 -0.33
C GLN A 156 13.92 -11.99 -1.74
N GLU A 157 13.72 -12.79 -2.77
CA GLU A 157 13.75 -12.34 -4.16
C GLU A 157 12.83 -11.13 -4.39
N TYR A 158 11.62 -11.19 -3.83
CA TYR A 158 10.62 -10.11 -3.97
C TYR A 158 10.99 -8.83 -3.20
N THR A 159 11.85 -8.88 -2.18
CA THR A 159 12.27 -7.67 -1.43
C THR A 159 13.40 -6.90 -2.10
N LEU A 160 14.10 -7.49 -3.08
CA LEU A 160 15.30 -6.89 -3.68
C LEU A 160 14.99 -5.61 -4.44
N GLY A 161 13.95 -5.61 -5.25
CA GLY A 161 13.52 -4.44 -6.05
C GLY A 161 13.08 -3.27 -5.17
N PRO A 162 12.08 -3.45 -4.28
CA PRO A 162 11.64 -2.41 -3.35
C PRO A 162 12.77 -1.86 -2.48
N THR A 163 13.61 -2.72 -1.89
CA THR A 163 14.75 -2.28 -1.07
C THR A 163 15.74 -1.44 -1.86
N LYS A 164 16.06 -1.87 -3.09
CA LYS A 164 17.02 -1.16 -3.94
C LYS A 164 16.50 0.24 -4.29
N ILE A 165 15.26 0.36 -4.75
CA ILE A 165 14.72 1.65 -5.17
C ILE A 165 14.56 2.60 -3.98
N TRP A 166 14.17 2.10 -2.80
CA TRP A 166 14.10 2.93 -1.59
C TRP A 166 15.44 3.54 -1.25
N LYS A 167 16.51 2.71 -1.18
CA LYS A 167 17.89 3.18 -0.94
C LYS A 167 18.31 4.26 -1.94
N GLU A 168 18.10 4.01 -3.23
CA GLU A 168 18.47 4.96 -4.28
C GLU A 168 17.74 6.30 -4.12
N TYR A 169 16.46 6.30 -3.74
CA TYR A 169 15.69 7.54 -3.60
C TYR A 169 16.07 8.33 -2.34
N VAL A 170 16.45 7.64 -1.29
CA VAL A 170 17.04 8.28 -0.09
C VAL A 170 18.42 8.86 -0.41
N ASP A 171 19.29 8.09 -1.05
CA ASP A 171 20.65 8.53 -1.42
C ASP A 171 20.63 9.72 -2.40
N GLN A 172 19.65 9.77 -3.31
CA GLN A 172 19.42 10.86 -4.24
C GLN A 172 18.66 12.04 -3.63
N ASN A 173 18.34 11.99 -2.34
CA ASN A 173 17.55 13.01 -1.65
C ASN A 173 16.16 13.27 -2.30
N LYS A 174 15.57 12.27 -2.95
CA LYS A 174 14.20 12.32 -3.48
C LYS A 174 13.17 11.99 -2.42
N ILE A 175 13.57 11.16 -1.44
CA ILE A 175 12.79 10.82 -0.25
C ILE A 175 13.63 11.14 0.98
N VAL A 176 13.03 11.83 1.94
CA VAL A 176 13.58 12.02 3.28
C VAL A 176 13.03 10.87 4.13
N GLU A 177 13.87 9.85 4.40
CA GLU A 177 13.49 8.70 5.22
C GLU A 177 13.15 9.15 6.64
N ILE A 178 11.99 8.71 7.16
CA ILE A 178 11.59 8.93 8.55
C ILE A 178 11.98 7.71 9.38
N ASN A 179 11.68 6.50 8.87
CA ASN A 179 12.01 5.26 9.53
C ASN A 179 11.93 4.08 8.55
N LYS A 180 12.49 2.95 8.94
CA LYS A 180 12.38 1.64 8.30
C LYS A 180 12.39 0.57 9.36
N LYS A 181 11.67 -0.52 9.14
CA LYS A 181 11.59 -1.65 10.06
C LYS A 181 11.53 -2.97 9.30
N ASP A 182 12.37 -3.88 9.74
CA ASP A 182 12.30 -5.28 9.37
C ASP A 182 11.58 -6.01 10.52
N TYR A 183 10.50 -6.69 10.23
CA TYR A 183 9.69 -7.39 11.23
C TYR A 183 10.13 -8.82 11.42
N TRP A 184 10.42 -9.50 10.31
CA TRP A 184 11.07 -10.82 10.23
C TRP A 184 11.56 -11.09 8.81
N ASN A 185 12.09 -12.29 8.57
CA ASN A 185 12.63 -12.71 7.28
C ASN A 185 11.63 -12.45 6.13
N GLY A 186 12.02 -11.58 5.19
CA GLY A 186 11.24 -11.16 4.04
C GLY A 186 10.10 -10.17 4.35
N ARG A 187 9.91 -9.72 5.60
CA ARG A 187 8.82 -8.80 5.95
C ARG A 187 9.36 -7.53 6.59
N GLY A 188 9.24 -6.45 5.89
CA GLY A 188 9.66 -5.13 6.35
C GLY A 188 9.04 -4.02 5.53
N MET A 189 9.07 -2.80 6.02
CA MET A 189 8.62 -1.61 5.28
C MET A 189 9.44 -0.38 5.66
N SER A 190 9.50 0.56 4.74
CA SER A 190 10.13 1.86 4.91
C SER A 190 9.14 2.98 4.68
N TRP A 191 9.31 4.12 5.39
CA TRP A 191 8.47 5.28 5.16
C TRP A 191 9.23 6.59 5.33
N GLY A 192 8.75 7.59 4.61
CA GLY A 192 9.37 8.91 4.55
C GLY A 192 8.46 9.92 3.89
N LYS A 193 9.05 11.04 3.51
CA LYS A 193 8.39 12.11 2.75
C LYS A 193 9.11 12.32 1.43
N TYR A 194 8.35 12.59 0.38
CA TYR A 194 8.96 13.11 -0.85
C TYR A 194 9.61 14.47 -0.61
N ASN A 195 10.76 14.69 -1.19
CA ASN A 195 11.39 16.01 -1.22
C ASN A 195 10.82 16.80 -2.43
N LEU A 196 9.71 17.52 -2.17
CA LEU A 196 8.90 18.24 -3.16
C LEU A 196 9.47 19.62 -3.45
#